data_41f6bd4ab7808826102227b8d3f1ab40
#
_entry.id   41f6bd4ab7808826102227b8d3f1ab40
#
_cell.length_a   1.000
_cell.length_b   1.000
_cell.length_c   1.000
_cell.angle_alpha   90.00
_cell.angle_beta   90.00
_cell.angle_gamma   90.00
#
_symmetry.space_group_name_H-M   'P 1'
#
loop_
_entity.id
_entity.type
_entity.pdbx_description
1 polymer ?
#
loop_
_entity_poly.entity_id
_entity_poly.type
_entity_poly.pdbx_seq_one_letter_code
_entity_poly.pdbx_strand_id
1 'polypeptide(L)'
;MVKSFLHGKMKWLLCLAVVTCGFCFGSINASGAEPIPLRGIVEGFYGTPWTQEKRLDMLKFCADHNLNAYIYAPKDDPYHRAKWREPYPQDKLADLQELVKTAKANNVRFIFAISPGLDIELSGYRGVLDRVAMEKKLMAMYDLGVRDFAIFFDDIKNKDGRGQAEFLNWVNEHFIAKHADVAPLITVPTEYFRQDMEKNGSIKEYTRDFSQTLDKNILVLYTGEKVVPDGLSDTDYQAACSLYGRKLGVWWNYPVSDYLEAKLALGPVEKLPQDSVIPAIFFNPMKHAELSKISLSTAADYAQNPGDYDAVKSWHKAIKDLYGNLAPAMENFADHSQHMVVSWAVIGPEDGAALRVLLNEYWQADSPADKQSKQEKVVQELTKLDNSLDTLERQLLPQQLAECQPQLAQLRRIIKADLTGLAVLAGDKAKAESFKQELAEVKAHDKTALISETCARAFLNELAGHIK
;
A
#
# COMPACT_ATOMS: atom_id res chain seq x y z
N MET A 1 56.78 37.62 68.16
CA MET A 1 57.58 36.55 68.79
C MET A 1 57.56 35.33 67.87
N VAL A 2 58.66 35.15 67.23
CA VAL A 2 59.66 34.08 67.39
C VAL A 2 59.23 32.78 66.69
N LYS A 3 60.03 32.51 65.69
CA LYS A 3 60.78 31.32 65.25
C LYS A 3 60.00 30.21 64.53
N SER A 4 60.36 29.77 63.42
CA SER A 4 61.56 29.39 62.67
C SER A 4 61.56 27.87 62.37
N PHE A 5 62.04 27.57 61.16
CA PHE A 5 62.74 26.32 60.72
C PHE A 5 61.90 25.09 60.43
N LEU A 6 62.07 24.32 59.38
CA LEU A 6 63.22 23.93 58.56
C LEU A 6 62.75 23.23 57.28
N HIS A 7 63.46 23.45 56.22
CA HIS A 7 63.80 22.63 55.07
C HIS A 7 63.48 21.17 55.01
N GLY A 8 62.89 20.73 53.92
CA GLY A 8 62.87 19.34 53.45
C GLY A 8 62.73 19.29 51.94
N LYS A 9 63.84 19.24 51.19
CA LYS A 9 63.85 18.99 49.75
C LYS A 9 63.43 17.56 49.48
N MET A 10 62.40 17.42 48.64
CA MET A 10 62.12 16.11 48.04
C MET A 10 61.91 16.30 46.53
N LYS A 11 62.76 15.64 45.78
CA LYS A 11 62.79 15.61 44.32
C LYS A 11 61.53 14.88 43.81
N TRP A 12 60.76 15.54 42.98
CA TRP A 12 59.75 14.88 42.21
C TRP A 12 60.27 14.55 40.81
N LEU A 13 60.34 13.23 40.50
CA LEU A 13 60.48 12.70 39.15
C LEU A 13 59.23 12.99 38.36
N LEU A 14 59.36 13.74 37.25
CA LEU A 14 58.31 13.85 36.23
C LEU A 14 58.29 12.55 35.40
N CYS A 15 57.34 11.71 35.62
CA CYS A 15 56.93 10.69 34.63
C CYS A 15 56.01 11.33 33.62
N LEU A 16 56.52 11.60 32.43
CA LEU A 16 55.71 11.95 31.26
C LEU A 16 54.97 10.68 30.78
N ALA A 17 53.72 10.56 31.11
CA ALA A 17 52.84 9.59 30.47
C ALA A 17 52.31 10.21 29.15
N VAL A 18 52.84 9.75 28.03
CA VAL A 18 52.31 10.03 26.72
C VAL A 18 51.01 9.21 26.57
N VAL A 19 49.87 9.85 26.74
CA VAL A 19 48.57 9.27 26.38
C VAL A 19 48.43 9.41 24.87
N THR A 20 48.75 8.37 24.15
CA THR A 20 48.33 8.24 22.73
C THR A 20 46.84 8.00 22.68
N CYS A 21 46.05 9.09 22.47
CA CYS A 21 44.67 8.97 22.02
C CYS A 21 44.68 8.32 20.64
N GLY A 22 44.49 7.02 20.56
CA GLY A 22 44.13 6.34 19.34
C GLY A 22 42.73 6.85 18.90
N PHE A 23 42.69 7.71 17.93
CA PHE A 23 41.47 7.98 17.18
C PHE A 23 41.12 6.67 16.46
N CYS A 24 40.25 5.86 17.05
CA CYS A 24 39.48 4.90 16.28
C CYS A 24 38.63 5.69 15.33
N PHE A 25 39.06 5.81 14.08
CA PHE A 25 38.14 6.07 12.98
C PHE A 25 37.21 4.85 12.91
N GLY A 26 36.14 4.90 13.69
CA GLY A 26 34.97 4.08 13.43
C GLY A 26 34.53 4.39 12.02
N SER A 27 34.56 3.40 11.16
CA SER A 27 33.90 3.43 9.87
C SER A 27 32.48 3.94 10.12
N ILE A 28 32.17 5.13 9.64
CA ILE A 28 30.80 5.59 9.51
C ILE A 28 30.23 4.66 8.43
N ASN A 29 29.63 3.56 8.87
CA ASN A 29 28.75 2.81 8.01
C ASN A 29 27.71 3.81 7.53
N ALA A 30 27.56 3.93 6.22
CA ALA A 30 26.46 4.69 5.62
C ALA A 30 25.19 4.24 6.33
N SER A 31 24.59 5.11 7.14
CA SER A 31 23.35 4.81 7.82
C SER A 31 22.29 4.66 6.76
N GLY A 32 21.78 3.47 6.56
CA GLY A 32 20.51 3.28 5.90
C GLY A 32 19.48 4.24 6.52
N ALA A 33 18.54 4.73 5.75
CA ALA A 33 17.51 5.63 6.27
C ALA A 33 16.78 4.94 7.44
N GLU A 34 16.53 5.71 8.51
CA GLU A 34 15.82 5.19 9.69
C GLU A 34 14.40 4.70 9.29
N PRO A 35 13.88 3.66 9.96
CA PRO A 35 12.53 3.19 9.73
C PRO A 35 11.49 4.33 9.81
N ILE A 36 10.51 4.32 8.92
CA ILE A 36 9.40 5.29 8.98
C ILE A 36 8.69 5.12 10.34
N PRO A 37 8.59 6.19 11.16
CA PRO A 37 8.15 6.07 12.55
C PRO A 37 6.76 5.45 12.72
N LEU A 38 5.77 5.89 11.93
CA LEU A 38 4.43 5.35 11.91
C LEU A 38 4.18 4.70 10.55
N ARG A 39 4.04 3.37 10.54
CA ARG A 39 3.96 2.59 9.31
C ARG A 39 2.96 1.46 9.45
N GLY A 40 2.09 1.30 8.48
CA GLY A 40 1.02 0.33 8.66
C GLY A 40 0.10 0.18 7.46
N ILE A 41 -1.07 -0.36 7.76
CA ILE A 41 -2.13 -0.64 6.81
C ILE A 41 -3.30 0.30 7.08
N VAL A 42 -3.96 0.75 6.04
CA VAL A 42 -5.25 1.42 6.14
C VAL A 42 -6.30 0.57 5.42
N GLU A 43 -7.25 -0.02 6.17
CA GLU A 43 -8.43 -0.67 5.58
C GLU A 43 -9.37 0.41 5.06
N GLY A 44 -9.03 0.98 3.90
CA GLY A 44 -9.68 2.16 3.33
C GLY A 44 -10.33 1.94 1.96
N PHE A 45 -10.37 0.70 1.46
CA PHE A 45 -10.98 0.34 0.19
C PHE A 45 -12.51 0.39 0.25
N TYR A 46 -13.13 0.58 -0.92
CA TYR A 46 -14.57 0.47 -1.13
C TYR A 46 -15.01 -0.97 -1.36
N GLY A 47 -16.29 -1.25 -1.12
CA GLY A 47 -16.88 -2.58 -1.26
C GLY A 47 -16.93 -3.34 0.06
N THR A 48 -17.18 -4.65 0.00
CA THR A 48 -17.36 -5.48 1.18
C THR A 48 -16.14 -5.41 2.11
N PRO A 49 -16.28 -4.92 3.34
CA PRO A 49 -15.20 -4.85 4.31
C PRO A 49 -14.66 -6.24 4.66
N TRP A 50 -13.44 -6.31 5.16
CA TRP A 50 -12.89 -7.54 5.68
C TRP A 50 -13.74 -8.11 6.83
N THR A 51 -13.78 -9.44 6.93
CA THR A 51 -14.38 -10.11 8.09
C THR A 51 -13.54 -9.88 9.33
N GLN A 52 -14.13 -10.10 10.50
CA GLN A 52 -13.42 -10.03 11.78
C GLN A 52 -12.16 -10.91 11.78
N GLU A 53 -12.27 -12.14 11.29
CA GLU A 53 -11.17 -13.09 11.19
C GLU A 53 -10.00 -12.56 10.33
N LYS A 54 -10.30 -12.00 9.15
CA LYS A 54 -9.30 -11.38 8.27
C LYS A 54 -8.58 -10.21 8.95
N ARG A 55 -9.29 -9.38 9.70
CA ARG A 55 -8.72 -8.27 10.46
C ARG A 55 -7.80 -8.74 11.58
N LEU A 56 -8.23 -9.74 12.35
CA LEU A 56 -7.43 -10.32 13.42
C LEU A 56 -6.14 -10.95 12.89
N ASP A 57 -6.22 -11.63 11.75
CA ASP A 57 -5.07 -12.21 11.07
C ASP A 57 -4.14 -11.10 10.52
N MET A 58 -4.70 -10.05 9.93
CA MET A 58 -3.93 -8.93 9.42
C MET A 58 -3.21 -8.14 10.55
N LEU A 59 -3.78 -8.07 11.74
CA LEU A 59 -3.09 -7.48 12.90
C LEU A 59 -1.85 -8.30 13.32
N LYS A 60 -1.91 -9.62 13.24
CA LYS A 60 -0.75 -10.49 13.47
C LYS A 60 0.29 -10.32 12.36
N PHE A 61 -0.17 -10.31 11.11
CA PHE A 61 0.70 -10.03 9.97
C PHE A 61 1.45 -8.70 10.12
N CYS A 62 0.78 -7.63 10.58
CA CYS A 62 1.43 -6.36 10.87
C CYS A 62 2.58 -6.52 11.88
N ALA A 63 2.35 -7.23 12.97
CA ALA A 63 3.38 -7.47 13.99
C ALA A 63 4.56 -8.27 13.45
N ASP A 64 4.27 -9.36 12.73
CA ASP A 64 5.30 -10.27 12.19
C ASP A 64 6.19 -9.57 11.14
N HIS A 65 5.68 -8.52 10.50
CA HIS A 65 6.37 -7.72 9.49
C HIS A 65 6.82 -6.33 9.98
N ASN A 66 6.77 -6.07 11.30
CA ASN A 66 7.15 -4.78 11.89
C ASN A 66 6.35 -3.57 11.34
N LEU A 67 5.14 -3.76 10.86
CA LEU A 67 4.16 -2.71 10.68
C LEU A 67 3.54 -2.40 12.03
N ASN A 68 3.66 -1.16 12.51
CA ASN A 68 3.30 -0.81 13.88
C ASN A 68 1.94 -0.13 14.03
N ALA A 69 1.15 -0.07 12.94
CA ALA A 69 -0.15 0.58 12.96
C ALA A 69 -1.15 -0.05 11.98
N TYR A 70 -2.42 0.04 12.34
CA TYR A 70 -3.56 -0.38 11.53
C TYR A 70 -4.67 0.65 11.65
N ILE A 71 -5.06 1.28 10.53
CA ILE A 71 -6.18 2.22 10.47
C ILE A 71 -7.45 1.45 10.09
N TYR A 72 -8.42 1.43 10.99
CA TYR A 72 -9.76 0.94 10.74
C TYR A 72 -10.59 2.05 10.07
N ALA A 73 -10.75 1.96 8.75
CA ALA A 73 -11.46 2.96 7.94
C ALA A 73 -12.30 2.35 6.81
N PRO A 74 -13.03 1.23 7.02
CA PRO A 74 -13.77 0.58 5.95
C PRO A 74 -14.89 1.48 5.43
N LYS A 75 -14.83 1.86 4.14
CA LYS A 75 -15.74 2.84 3.52
C LYS A 75 -17.21 2.43 3.59
N ASP A 76 -17.49 1.13 3.57
CA ASP A 76 -18.84 0.58 3.62
C ASP A 76 -19.31 0.18 5.02
N ASP A 77 -18.52 0.49 6.07
CA ASP A 77 -19.04 0.49 7.45
C ASP A 77 -19.93 1.72 7.66
N PRO A 78 -21.25 1.54 7.86
CA PRO A 78 -22.14 2.69 7.97
C PRO A 78 -21.82 3.57 9.18
N TYR A 79 -21.34 2.99 10.28
CA TYR A 79 -21.07 3.73 11.54
C TYR A 79 -19.74 4.48 11.52
N HIS A 80 -18.87 4.16 10.56
CA HIS A 80 -17.68 4.91 10.24
C HIS A 80 -18.00 6.13 9.37
N ARG A 81 -19.00 6.06 8.46
CA ARG A 81 -19.22 7.06 7.42
C ARG A 81 -20.67 7.59 7.38
N ALA A 82 -21.58 6.87 6.76
CA ALA A 82 -22.95 7.38 6.50
C ALA A 82 -23.78 7.63 7.75
N LYS A 83 -23.58 6.86 8.80
CA LYS A 83 -24.27 6.93 10.10
C LYS A 83 -23.30 7.25 11.25
N TRP A 84 -22.31 8.06 10.97
CA TRP A 84 -21.22 8.34 11.90
C TRP A 84 -21.68 8.91 13.27
N ARG A 85 -22.85 9.55 13.32
CA ARG A 85 -23.45 10.05 14.57
C ARG A 85 -24.04 8.94 15.43
N GLU A 86 -24.46 7.82 14.81
CA GLU A 86 -25.10 6.71 15.52
C GLU A 86 -24.06 5.89 16.29
N PRO A 87 -24.39 5.38 17.50
CA PRO A 87 -23.52 4.45 18.21
C PRO A 87 -23.40 3.12 17.43
N TYR A 88 -22.26 2.45 17.58
CA TYR A 88 -22.15 1.08 17.08
C TYR A 88 -23.08 0.13 17.82
N PRO A 89 -23.71 -0.84 17.14
CA PRO A 89 -24.43 -1.94 17.78
C PRO A 89 -23.52 -2.75 18.71
N GLN A 90 -24.12 -3.43 19.70
CA GLN A 90 -23.36 -4.13 20.74
C GLN A 90 -22.44 -5.23 20.19
N ASP A 91 -22.89 -5.98 19.18
CA ASP A 91 -22.10 -6.98 18.51
C ASP A 91 -20.85 -6.37 17.80
N LYS A 92 -21.03 -5.25 17.12
CA LYS A 92 -19.93 -4.51 16.48
C LYS A 92 -18.96 -3.87 17.48
N LEU A 93 -19.46 -3.42 18.61
CA LEU A 93 -18.59 -2.95 19.70
C LEU A 93 -17.74 -4.09 20.27
N ALA A 94 -18.29 -5.30 20.38
CA ALA A 94 -17.53 -6.48 20.80
C ALA A 94 -16.41 -6.84 19.79
N ASP A 95 -16.75 -6.82 18.50
CA ASP A 95 -15.76 -7.01 17.42
C ASP A 95 -14.62 -5.99 17.49
N LEU A 96 -14.96 -4.68 17.63
CA LEU A 96 -13.97 -3.60 17.75
C LEU A 96 -13.11 -3.76 19.02
N GLN A 97 -13.71 -4.16 20.13
CA GLN A 97 -12.98 -4.39 21.37
C GLN A 97 -11.96 -5.53 21.23
N GLU A 98 -12.32 -6.59 20.52
CA GLU A 98 -11.41 -7.69 20.22
C GLU A 98 -10.23 -7.24 19.33
N LEU A 99 -10.50 -6.42 18.29
CA LEU A 99 -9.46 -5.84 17.45
C LEU A 99 -8.49 -4.98 18.25
N VAL A 100 -9.01 -4.08 19.12
CA VAL A 100 -8.18 -3.23 19.99
C VAL A 100 -7.29 -4.07 20.91
N LYS A 101 -7.84 -5.12 21.54
CA LYS A 101 -7.09 -6.02 22.41
C LYS A 101 -6.01 -6.78 21.63
N THR A 102 -6.35 -7.31 20.45
CA THR A 102 -5.42 -8.05 19.59
C THR A 102 -4.30 -7.15 19.09
N ALA A 103 -4.62 -5.95 18.63
CA ALA A 103 -3.62 -4.97 18.20
C ALA A 103 -2.65 -4.64 19.34
N LYS A 104 -3.16 -4.34 20.54
CA LYS A 104 -2.35 -4.07 21.72
C LYS A 104 -1.44 -5.26 22.09
N ALA A 105 -1.96 -6.48 22.04
CA ALA A 105 -1.19 -7.70 22.34
C ALA A 105 -0.05 -7.94 21.34
N ASN A 106 -0.18 -7.42 20.12
CA ASN A 106 0.79 -7.52 19.04
C ASN A 106 1.64 -6.24 18.86
N ASN A 107 1.57 -5.27 19.78
CA ASN A 107 2.26 -3.98 19.68
C ASN A 107 1.93 -3.19 18.39
N VAL A 108 0.73 -3.36 17.85
CA VAL A 108 0.18 -2.62 16.71
C VAL A 108 -0.76 -1.54 17.24
N ARG A 109 -0.56 -0.30 16.83
CA ARG A 109 -1.46 0.81 17.15
C ARG A 109 -2.75 0.65 16.35
N PHE A 110 -3.86 0.46 17.04
CA PHE A 110 -5.19 0.45 16.41
C PHE A 110 -5.71 1.88 16.31
N ILE A 111 -5.79 2.39 15.09
CA ILE A 111 -6.24 3.75 14.81
C ILE A 111 -7.69 3.67 14.34
N PHE A 112 -8.60 4.21 15.14
CA PHE A 112 -10.00 4.29 14.77
C PHE A 112 -10.22 5.55 13.92
N ALA A 113 -10.65 5.35 12.67
CA ALA A 113 -11.01 6.44 11.78
C ALA A 113 -12.52 6.68 11.72
N ILE A 114 -12.93 7.91 11.43
CA ILE A 114 -14.31 8.31 11.17
C ILE A 114 -14.34 9.29 10.00
N SER A 115 -15.29 9.12 9.07
CA SER A 115 -15.45 9.93 7.86
C SER A 115 -16.79 10.66 7.87
N PRO A 116 -16.91 11.81 8.56
CA PRO A 116 -18.19 12.51 8.75
C PRO A 116 -18.58 13.38 7.55
N GLY A 117 -17.72 13.52 6.55
CA GLY A 117 -17.79 14.56 5.52
C GLY A 117 -18.99 14.50 4.59
N LEU A 118 -19.77 13.41 4.57
CA LEU A 118 -20.97 13.31 3.71
C LEU A 118 -22.06 14.31 4.10
N ASP A 119 -22.20 14.60 5.41
CA ASP A 119 -23.32 15.38 5.94
C ASP A 119 -22.99 16.18 7.21
N ILE A 120 -21.71 16.32 7.55
CA ILE A 120 -21.31 17.13 8.71
C ILE A 120 -21.61 18.60 8.47
N GLU A 121 -22.15 19.26 9.49
CA GLU A 121 -22.30 20.70 9.55
C GLU A 121 -21.16 21.31 10.39
N LEU A 122 -20.41 22.23 9.80
CA LEU A 122 -19.22 22.78 10.44
C LEU A 122 -19.49 24.05 11.29
N SER A 123 -20.66 24.69 11.08
CA SER A 123 -21.03 25.95 11.73
C SER A 123 -22.48 25.97 12.20
N GLY A 124 -22.86 27.04 12.92
CA GLY A 124 -24.21 27.24 13.43
C GLY A 124 -24.62 26.20 14.47
N TYR A 125 -25.94 26.18 14.79
CA TYR A 125 -26.50 25.28 15.82
C TYR A 125 -26.28 23.79 15.49
N ARG A 126 -26.46 23.40 14.22
CA ARG A 126 -26.19 22.01 13.76
C ARG A 126 -24.72 21.64 13.92
N GLY A 127 -23.80 22.55 13.62
CA GLY A 127 -22.37 22.31 13.83
C GLY A 127 -21.99 22.08 15.29
N VAL A 128 -22.71 22.71 16.25
CA VAL A 128 -22.55 22.41 17.68
C VAL A 128 -23.02 21.00 17.99
N LEU A 129 -24.18 20.57 17.46
CA LEU A 129 -24.70 19.23 17.66
C LEU A 129 -23.75 18.15 17.06
N ASP A 130 -23.14 18.43 15.93
CA ASP A 130 -22.20 17.52 15.30
C ASP A 130 -20.89 17.39 16.08
N ARG A 131 -20.38 18.46 16.69
CA ARG A 131 -19.28 18.40 17.65
C ARG A 131 -19.60 17.51 18.84
N VAL A 132 -20.78 17.64 19.42
CA VAL A 132 -21.24 16.79 20.54
C VAL A 132 -21.36 15.33 20.10
N ALA A 133 -21.88 15.05 18.90
CA ALA A 133 -21.97 13.70 18.37
C ALA A 133 -20.57 13.08 18.12
N MET A 134 -19.63 13.86 17.60
CA MET A 134 -18.25 13.45 17.41
C MET A 134 -17.58 13.10 18.74
N GLU A 135 -17.67 13.98 19.73
CA GLU A 135 -17.11 13.75 21.07
C GLU A 135 -17.65 12.47 21.69
N LYS A 136 -18.96 12.23 21.60
CA LYS A 136 -19.60 10.99 22.09
C LYS A 136 -19.05 9.75 21.38
N LYS A 137 -18.87 9.80 20.05
CA LYS A 137 -18.32 8.68 19.27
C LYS A 137 -16.87 8.40 19.68
N LEU A 138 -16.03 9.42 19.76
CA LEU A 138 -14.64 9.28 20.17
C LEU A 138 -14.52 8.77 21.62
N MET A 139 -15.35 9.26 22.53
CA MET A 139 -15.37 8.79 23.91
C MET A 139 -15.77 7.31 24.00
N ALA A 140 -16.78 6.87 23.25
CA ALA A 140 -17.17 5.45 23.22
C ALA A 140 -16.03 4.55 22.74
N MET A 141 -15.23 5.00 21.77
CA MET A 141 -14.07 4.26 21.29
C MET A 141 -12.90 4.30 22.30
N TYR A 142 -12.71 5.44 22.95
CA TYR A 142 -11.72 5.58 24.03
C TYR A 142 -12.02 4.62 25.19
N ASP A 143 -13.29 4.49 25.59
CA ASP A 143 -13.75 3.56 26.63
C ASP A 143 -13.51 2.08 26.23
N LEU A 144 -13.55 1.76 24.93
CA LEU A 144 -13.14 0.44 24.39
C LEU A 144 -11.64 0.19 24.44
N GLY A 145 -10.82 1.22 24.68
CA GLY A 145 -9.37 1.14 24.74
C GLY A 145 -8.63 1.70 23.55
N VAL A 146 -9.31 2.32 22.60
CA VAL A 146 -8.67 3.04 21.47
C VAL A 146 -7.88 4.23 22.02
N ARG A 147 -6.67 4.42 21.51
CA ARG A 147 -5.76 5.52 21.87
C ARG A 147 -5.24 6.33 20.68
N ASP A 148 -5.65 5.94 19.49
CA ASP A 148 -5.27 6.58 18.24
C ASP A 148 -6.52 6.84 17.40
N PHE A 149 -6.69 8.09 16.95
CA PHE A 149 -7.88 8.54 16.25
C PHE A 149 -7.54 9.23 14.94
N ALA A 150 -8.42 9.06 13.95
CA ALA A 150 -8.34 9.75 12.68
C ALA A 150 -9.71 10.30 12.25
N ILE A 151 -9.72 11.45 11.58
CA ILE A 151 -10.93 12.02 10.97
C ILE A 151 -10.64 12.34 9.53
N PHE A 152 -11.43 11.78 8.60
CA PHE A 152 -11.20 11.85 7.17
C PHE A 152 -12.29 12.64 6.45
N PHE A 153 -11.86 13.49 5.50
CA PHE A 153 -12.71 14.31 4.64
C PHE A 153 -12.48 14.02 3.15
N ASP A 154 -11.88 12.87 2.84
CA ASP A 154 -11.68 12.41 1.47
C ASP A 154 -13.01 12.04 0.79
N ASP A 155 -13.04 12.11 -0.53
CA ASP A 155 -14.13 11.68 -1.41
C ASP A 155 -15.50 12.33 -1.08
N ILE A 156 -15.48 13.62 -0.73
CA ILE A 156 -16.68 14.42 -0.49
C ILE A 156 -16.77 15.63 -1.44
N LYS A 157 -17.99 16.13 -1.63
CA LYS A 157 -18.23 17.27 -2.53
C LYS A 157 -17.98 18.62 -1.86
N ASN A 158 -18.21 18.73 -0.56
CA ASN A 158 -18.11 20.00 0.17
C ASN A 158 -16.62 20.31 0.45
N LYS A 159 -16.14 21.42 -0.08
CA LYS A 159 -14.77 21.90 0.06
C LYS A 159 -14.73 23.16 0.93
N ASP A 160 -14.92 23.01 2.24
CA ASP A 160 -14.74 24.06 3.23
C ASP A 160 -13.44 23.80 4.02
N GLY A 161 -12.31 24.26 3.47
CA GLY A 161 -10.99 24.02 4.06
C GLY A 161 -10.83 24.63 5.45
N ARG A 162 -11.30 25.86 5.64
CA ARG A 162 -11.25 26.55 6.94
C ARG A 162 -12.15 25.86 7.96
N GLY A 163 -13.40 25.61 7.62
CA GLY A 163 -14.34 24.98 8.53
C GLY A 163 -13.92 23.58 8.95
N GLN A 164 -13.37 22.78 8.03
CA GLN A 164 -12.83 21.46 8.35
C GLN A 164 -11.62 21.55 9.31
N ALA A 165 -10.69 22.47 9.06
CA ALA A 165 -9.54 22.68 9.92
C ALA A 165 -9.94 23.18 11.31
N GLU A 166 -10.88 24.12 11.43
CA GLU A 166 -11.43 24.61 12.70
C GLU A 166 -12.14 23.48 13.48
N PHE A 167 -12.86 22.59 12.78
CA PHE A 167 -13.48 21.43 13.40
C PHE A 167 -12.42 20.45 13.95
N LEU A 168 -11.37 20.16 13.19
CA LEU A 168 -10.27 19.30 13.64
C LEU A 168 -9.51 19.91 14.81
N ASN A 169 -9.26 21.22 14.79
CA ASN A 169 -8.65 21.94 15.90
C ASN A 169 -9.52 21.85 17.16
N TRP A 170 -10.84 21.98 17.00
CA TRP A 170 -11.77 21.81 18.10
C TRP A 170 -11.69 20.40 18.71
N VAL A 171 -11.64 19.34 17.87
CA VAL A 171 -11.46 17.96 18.35
C VAL A 171 -10.12 17.80 19.06
N ASN A 172 -9.06 18.38 18.50
CA ASN A 172 -7.73 18.33 19.09
C ASN A 172 -7.71 18.98 20.48
N GLU A 173 -8.35 20.14 20.65
CA GLU A 173 -8.42 20.87 21.92
C GLU A 173 -9.34 20.20 22.94
N HIS A 174 -10.53 19.75 22.51
CA HIS A 174 -11.60 19.32 23.42
C HIS A 174 -11.56 17.82 23.74
N PHE A 175 -10.94 17.02 22.89
CA PHE A 175 -10.83 15.59 23.12
C PHE A 175 -9.35 15.14 23.22
N ILE A 176 -8.52 15.31 22.19
CA ILE A 176 -7.14 14.79 22.19
C ILE A 176 -6.31 15.36 23.35
N ALA A 177 -6.27 16.68 23.49
CA ALA A 177 -5.48 17.36 24.52
C ALA A 177 -5.94 17.07 25.96
N LYS A 178 -7.18 16.60 26.13
CA LYS A 178 -7.72 16.22 27.46
C LYS A 178 -7.38 14.80 27.89
N HIS A 179 -6.85 13.97 26.98
CA HIS A 179 -6.49 12.58 27.23
C HIS A 179 -5.00 12.36 26.96
N ALA A 180 -4.20 12.45 28.01
CA ALA A 180 -2.72 12.42 27.90
C ALA A 180 -2.16 11.11 27.31
N ASP A 181 -2.94 10.05 27.26
CA ASP A 181 -2.62 8.74 26.69
C ASP A 181 -3.13 8.56 25.25
N VAL A 182 -3.71 9.62 24.66
CA VAL A 182 -4.17 9.62 23.26
C VAL A 182 -3.09 10.26 22.37
N ALA A 183 -2.79 9.61 21.24
CA ALA A 183 -1.84 10.11 20.27
C ALA A 183 -2.37 11.33 19.48
N PRO A 184 -1.49 12.11 18.83
CA PRO A 184 -1.90 13.19 17.95
C PRO A 184 -2.90 12.72 16.88
N LEU A 185 -3.90 13.58 16.59
CA LEU A 185 -4.94 13.30 15.60
C LEU A 185 -4.34 13.15 14.20
N ILE A 186 -4.91 12.24 13.42
CA ILE A 186 -4.59 12.04 12.00
C ILE A 186 -5.77 12.49 11.14
N THR A 187 -5.49 13.09 9.99
CA THR A 187 -6.55 13.51 9.05
C THR A 187 -6.16 13.28 7.58
N VAL A 188 -7.18 13.13 6.74
CA VAL A 188 -7.09 13.24 5.29
C VAL A 188 -8.00 14.40 4.88
N PRO A 189 -7.49 15.44 4.22
CA PRO A 189 -8.30 16.57 3.74
C PRO A 189 -9.12 16.19 2.49
N THR A 190 -10.04 17.04 2.07
CA THR A 190 -10.82 16.80 0.83
C THR A 190 -9.94 16.92 -0.42
N GLU A 191 -8.99 17.86 -0.44
CA GLU A 191 -7.95 17.92 -1.48
C GLU A 191 -6.72 17.16 -0.97
N TYR A 192 -6.66 15.84 -1.24
CA TYR A 192 -5.70 14.92 -0.62
C TYR A 192 -4.60 14.42 -1.57
N PHE A 193 -4.56 14.91 -2.82
CA PHE A 193 -3.47 14.61 -3.75
C PHE A 193 -2.96 15.90 -4.43
N ARG A 194 -1.69 15.92 -4.80
CA ARG A 194 -1.00 17.12 -5.24
C ARG A 194 -1.71 17.87 -6.38
N GLN A 195 -2.18 17.16 -7.41
CA GLN A 195 -2.88 17.79 -8.54
C GLN A 195 -4.24 18.40 -8.16
N ASP A 196 -4.84 18.00 -7.02
CA ASP A 196 -6.04 18.67 -6.50
C ASP A 196 -5.72 19.78 -5.49
N MET A 197 -4.51 19.86 -4.96
CA MET A 197 -4.07 20.93 -4.03
C MET A 197 -3.70 22.23 -4.75
N GLU A 198 -3.34 22.16 -6.02
CA GLU A 198 -2.90 23.33 -6.80
C GLU A 198 -3.56 23.40 -8.17
N LYS A 199 -3.52 24.61 -8.77
CA LYS A 199 -3.96 24.89 -10.13
C LYS A 199 -3.03 25.91 -10.76
N ASN A 200 -2.46 25.58 -11.92
CA ASN A 200 -1.56 26.46 -12.66
C ASN A 200 -0.35 26.97 -11.80
N GLY A 201 0.23 26.11 -10.98
CA GLY A 201 1.35 26.44 -10.11
C GLY A 201 0.98 27.25 -8.87
N SER A 202 -0.31 27.45 -8.59
CA SER A 202 -0.78 28.18 -7.41
C SER A 202 -1.62 27.27 -6.51
N ILE A 203 -1.39 27.35 -5.19
CA ILE A 203 -2.19 26.63 -4.21
C ILE A 203 -3.65 27.04 -4.27
N LYS A 204 -4.57 26.07 -4.29
CA LYS A 204 -6.00 26.34 -4.26
C LYS A 204 -6.45 26.90 -2.93
N GLU A 205 -7.57 27.63 -2.94
CA GLU A 205 -8.17 28.26 -1.76
C GLU A 205 -8.43 27.26 -0.63
N TYR A 206 -9.06 26.13 -0.94
CA TYR A 206 -9.33 25.08 0.06
C TYR A 206 -8.04 24.63 0.75
N THR A 207 -7.02 24.20 0.00
CA THR A 207 -5.75 23.70 0.55
C THR A 207 -5.02 24.77 1.34
N ARG A 208 -5.00 26.01 0.86
CA ARG A 208 -4.40 27.15 1.58
C ARG A 208 -5.09 27.37 2.92
N ASP A 209 -6.42 27.48 2.92
CA ASP A 209 -7.20 27.80 4.12
C ASP A 209 -7.13 26.65 5.13
N PHE A 210 -7.20 25.40 4.66
CA PHE A 210 -7.03 24.22 5.50
C PHE A 210 -5.62 24.18 6.11
N SER A 211 -4.57 24.25 5.30
CA SER A 211 -3.18 24.10 5.77
C SER A 211 -2.72 25.20 6.72
N GLN A 212 -3.22 26.44 6.51
CA GLN A 212 -2.89 27.60 7.36
C GLN A 212 -3.66 27.59 8.68
N THR A 213 -4.89 27.08 8.69
CA THR A 213 -5.75 27.06 9.87
C THR A 213 -5.48 25.86 10.78
N LEU A 214 -5.12 24.71 10.21
CA LEU A 214 -4.98 23.44 10.92
C LEU A 214 -3.81 23.48 11.93
N ASP A 215 -4.07 23.02 13.17
CA ASP A 215 -3.05 22.80 14.20
C ASP A 215 -1.87 21.98 13.66
N LYS A 216 -0.66 22.40 13.96
CA LYS A 216 0.59 21.78 13.45
C LYS A 216 0.83 20.39 14.02
N ASN A 217 0.22 20.02 15.15
CA ASN A 217 0.34 18.69 15.75
C ASN A 217 -0.55 17.65 15.07
N ILE A 218 -1.53 18.05 14.26
CA ILE A 218 -2.40 17.13 13.53
C ILE A 218 -1.63 16.61 12.31
N LEU A 219 -1.47 15.27 12.21
CA LEU A 219 -0.83 14.64 11.07
C LEU A 219 -1.77 14.62 9.86
N VAL A 220 -1.32 15.14 8.74
CA VAL A 220 -2.07 15.15 7.49
C VAL A 220 -1.53 14.06 6.56
N LEU A 221 -2.42 13.19 6.06
CA LEU A 221 -2.09 12.19 5.04
C LEU A 221 -2.48 12.68 3.65
N TYR A 222 -1.69 12.30 2.63
CA TYR A 222 -1.99 12.53 1.22
C TYR A 222 -1.54 11.33 0.37
N THR A 223 -2.03 11.23 -0.87
CA THR A 223 -1.79 10.03 -1.70
C THR A 223 -0.67 10.19 -2.73
N GLY A 224 0.04 11.32 -2.74
CA GLY A 224 1.04 11.65 -3.75
C GLY A 224 0.51 12.58 -4.82
N GLU A 225 0.98 12.48 -6.04
CA GLU A 225 0.64 13.39 -7.15
C GLU A 225 -0.81 13.22 -7.65
N LYS A 226 -1.35 12.02 -7.54
CA LYS A 226 -2.73 11.63 -7.93
C LYS A 226 -3.36 10.80 -6.82
N VAL A 227 -4.62 10.42 -6.99
CA VAL A 227 -5.30 9.42 -6.13
C VAL A 227 -4.52 8.10 -6.13
N VAL A 228 -4.15 7.61 -7.31
CA VAL A 228 -3.27 6.45 -7.51
C VAL A 228 -2.13 6.89 -8.44
N PRO A 229 -0.98 7.30 -7.90
CA PRO A 229 0.16 7.71 -8.69
C PRO A 229 1.03 6.52 -9.10
N ASP A 230 1.74 6.62 -10.22
CA ASP A 230 2.72 5.61 -10.66
C ASP A 230 3.96 5.55 -9.75
N GLY A 231 4.21 6.59 -8.98
CA GLY A 231 5.30 6.69 -8.03
C GLY A 231 5.22 8.00 -7.26
N LEU A 232 6.11 8.14 -6.30
CA LEU A 232 6.30 9.37 -5.52
C LEU A 232 7.82 9.57 -5.35
N SER A 233 8.39 10.57 -6.03
CA SER A 233 9.80 10.91 -5.87
C SER A 233 10.04 11.73 -4.60
N ASP A 234 11.30 11.75 -4.11
CA ASP A 234 11.71 12.64 -3.01
C ASP A 234 11.42 14.11 -3.33
N THR A 235 11.63 14.51 -4.58
CA THR A 235 11.35 15.89 -5.04
C THR A 235 9.87 16.21 -4.97
N ASP A 236 8.99 15.29 -5.42
CA ASP A 236 7.54 15.50 -5.38
C ASP A 236 7.02 15.54 -3.94
N TYR A 237 7.52 14.64 -3.10
CA TYR A 237 7.18 14.62 -1.68
C TYR A 237 7.57 15.94 -0.98
N GLN A 238 8.80 16.41 -1.19
CA GLN A 238 9.28 17.67 -0.61
C GLN A 238 8.50 18.88 -1.13
N ALA A 239 8.13 18.88 -2.41
CA ALA A 239 7.31 19.92 -3.00
C ALA A 239 5.90 19.97 -2.37
N ALA A 240 5.27 18.82 -2.15
CA ALA A 240 3.99 18.73 -1.46
C ALA A 240 4.07 19.23 0.00
N CYS A 241 5.12 18.82 0.73
CA CYS A 241 5.37 19.29 2.10
C CYS A 241 5.58 20.80 2.16
N SER A 242 6.30 21.36 1.19
CA SER A 242 6.54 22.81 1.09
C SER A 242 5.26 23.57 0.80
N LEU A 243 4.43 23.07 -0.12
CA LEU A 243 3.12 23.63 -0.44
C LEU A 243 2.20 23.67 0.79
N TYR A 244 2.25 22.61 1.59
CA TYR A 244 1.40 22.46 2.77
C TYR A 244 1.95 23.14 4.03
N GLY A 245 3.24 23.52 4.01
CA GLY A 245 3.95 24.13 5.14
C GLY A 245 4.15 23.19 6.33
N ARG A 246 4.14 21.86 6.10
CA ARG A 246 4.44 20.82 7.10
C ARG A 246 4.84 19.50 6.43
N LYS A 247 5.48 18.59 7.17
CA LYS A 247 5.68 17.22 6.72
C LYS A 247 4.33 16.49 6.61
N LEU A 248 4.11 15.81 5.50
CA LEU A 248 2.91 15.03 5.24
C LEU A 248 3.19 13.54 5.49
N GLY A 249 2.20 12.82 6.01
CA GLY A 249 2.19 11.37 5.95
C GLY A 249 1.68 10.90 4.59
N VAL A 250 1.97 9.67 4.22
CA VAL A 250 1.59 9.08 2.94
C VAL A 250 0.50 8.03 3.15
N TRP A 251 -0.59 8.15 2.41
CA TRP A 251 -1.57 7.09 2.19
C TRP A 251 -1.30 6.53 0.80
N TRP A 252 -0.74 5.32 0.71
CA TRP A 252 -0.33 4.73 -0.56
C TRP A 252 -1.39 3.79 -1.11
N ASN A 253 -1.96 4.12 -2.27
CA ASN A 253 -3.03 3.36 -2.90
C ASN A 253 -2.49 2.22 -3.79
N TYR A 254 -1.70 1.32 -3.19
CA TYR A 254 -1.30 0.03 -3.70
C TYR A 254 -1.06 -0.92 -2.51
N PRO A 255 -1.58 -2.15 -2.51
CA PRO A 255 -2.20 -2.89 -3.63
C PRO A 255 -3.72 -2.74 -3.79
N VAL A 256 -4.37 -1.70 -3.27
CA VAL A 256 -5.83 -1.53 -3.45
C VAL A 256 -6.25 -1.70 -4.92
N SER A 257 -7.35 -2.40 -5.15
CA SER A 257 -7.88 -2.70 -6.48
C SER A 257 -9.40 -2.50 -6.62
N ASP A 258 -10.01 -1.75 -5.71
CA ASP A 258 -11.45 -1.50 -5.71
C ASP A 258 -11.93 -0.71 -6.94
N TYR A 259 -11.07 0.07 -7.56
CA TYR A 259 -11.32 0.77 -8.83
C TYR A 259 -11.13 -0.12 -10.08
N LEU A 260 -10.63 -1.33 -9.93
CA LEU A 260 -10.43 -2.34 -10.97
C LEU A 260 -10.62 -3.75 -10.37
N GLU A 261 -11.80 -4.03 -9.85
CA GLU A 261 -12.10 -5.22 -9.05
C GLU A 261 -11.80 -6.56 -9.74
N ALA A 262 -11.80 -6.58 -11.07
CA ALA A 262 -11.48 -7.77 -11.85
C ALA A 262 -10.00 -8.16 -11.80
N LYS A 263 -9.11 -7.27 -11.32
CA LYS A 263 -7.66 -7.51 -11.28
C LYS A 263 -7.12 -7.58 -9.86
N LEU A 264 -6.07 -8.38 -9.68
CA LEU A 264 -5.28 -8.45 -8.46
C LEU A 264 -3.99 -7.64 -8.62
N ALA A 265 -3.58 -6.95 -7.56
CA ALA A 265 -2.34 -6.20 -7.49
C ALA A 265 -1.32 -6.99 -6.66
N LEU A 266 -0.54 -7.87 -7.30
CA LEU A 266 0.36 -8.82 -6.65
C LEU A 266 1.84 -8.43 -6.78
N GLY A 267 2.15 -7.26 -7.33
CA GLY A 267 3.50 -6.75 -7.44
C GLY A 267 4.04 -6.15 -6.14
N PRO A 268 5.31 -5.77 -6.11
CA PRO A 268 5.89 -5.02 -5.00
C PRO A 268 5.38 -3.57 -4.97
N VAL A 269 5.48 -2.93 -3.81
CA VAL A 269 5.48 -1.47 -3.77
C VAL A 269 6.79 -0.98 -4.36
N GLU A 270 6.74 0.08 -5.18
CA GLU A 270 7.93 0.60 -5.83
C GLU A 270 7.85 2.12 -6.03
N LYS A 271 8.97 2.73 -6.45
CA LYS A 271 9.04 4.16 -6.78
C LYS A 271 8.57 5.08 -5.64
N LEU A 272 8.89 4.72 -4.39
CA LEU A 272 8.62 5.50 -3.19
C LEU A 272 9.87 6.28 -2.77
N PRO A 273 9.74 7.40 -2.00
CA PRO A 273 10.88 8.21 -1.57
C PRO A 273 11.90 7.41 -0.77
N GLN A 274 13.18 7.58 -1.06
CA GLN A 274 14.27 6.88 -0.37
C GLN A 274 15.07 7.77 0.58
N ASP A 275 15.16 9.08 0.28
CA ASP A 275 15.96 10.03 1.05
C ASP A 275 15.12 10.95 1.94
N SER A 276 13.80 10.98 1.75
CA SER A 276 12.89 11.86 2.50
C SER A 276 12.51 11.28 3.85
N VAL A 277 12.49 12.11 4.87
CA VAL A 277 11.99 11.77 6.21
C VAL A 277 10.46 11.86 6.22
N ILE A 278 9.81 10.73 5.98
CA ILE A 278 8.35 10.58 6.00
C ILE A 278 7.91 10.27 7.45
N PRO A 279 6.99 11.05 8.07
CA PRO A 279 6.54 10.81 9.45
C PRO A 279 5.63 9.59 9.57
N ALA A 280 4.88 9.27 8.53
CA ALA A 280 3.96 8.13 8.50
C ALA A 280 3.70 7.64 7.08
N ILE A 281 3.52 6.32 6.92
CA ILE A 281 3.05 5.71 5.69
C ILE A 281 2.02 4.62 5.98
N PHE A 282 0.93 4.61 5.22
CA PHE A 282 -0.11 3.60 5.31
C PHE A 282 -0.44 3.07 3.92
N PHE A 283 -0.43 1.74 3.78
CA PHE A 283 -0.71 1.06 2.54
C PHE A 283 -2.17 0.60 2.51
N ASN A 284 -2.88 0.96 1.45
CA ASN A 284 -4.28 0.58 1.26
C ASN A 284 -4.33 -0.78 0.54
N PRO A 285 -4.85 -1.85 1.17
CA PRO A 285 -4.85 -3.20 0.62
C PRO A 285 -6.03 -3.45 -0.33
N MET A 286 -6.00 -4.62 -0.99
CA MET A 286 -7.16 -5.17 -1.69
C MET A 286 -8.21 -5.71 -0.70
N LYS A 287 -9.46 -5.90 -1.16
CA LYS A 287 -10.46 -6.72 -0.45
C LYS A 287 -10.02 -8.18 -0.26
N HIS A 288 -9.05 -8.63 -1.04
CA HIS A 288 -8.40 -9.95 -1.01
C HIS A 288 -7.27 -9.93 0.04
N ALA A 289 -7.59 -10.21 1.29
CA ALA A 289 -6.69 -10.03 2.42
C ALA A 289 -5.45 -10.94 2.34
N GLU A 290 -5.63 -12.22 1.97
CA GLU A 290 -4.53 -13.17 1.85
C GLU A 290 -3.54 -12.77 0.76
N LEU A 291 -4.05 -12.40 -0.41
CA LEU A 291 -3.21 -12.02 -1.54
C LEU A 291 -2.58 -10.64 -1.37
N SER A 292 -3.19 -9.74 -0.61
CA SER A 292 -2.60 -8.44 -0.26
C SER A 292 -1.28 -8.60 0.50
N LYS A 293 -1.10 -9.69 1.24
CA LYS A 293 0.12 -9.94 2.02
C LYS A 293 1.39 -9.96 1.17
N ILE A 294 1.31 -10.32 -0.12
CA ILE A 294 2.46 -10.28 -1.03
C ILE A 294 3.01 -8.85 -1.12
N SER A 295 2.18 -7.91 -1.56
CA SER A 295 2.57 -6.50 -1.69
C SER A 295 2.82 -5.84 -0.34
N LEU A 296 2.04 -6.18 0.69
CA LEU A 296 2.19 -5.63 2.04
C LEU A 296 3.48 -6.07 2.73
N SER A 297 4.03 -7.26 2.42
CA SER A 297 5.36 -7.67 2.90
C SER A 297 6.45 -6.77 2.30
N THR A 298 6.35 -6.45 1.01
CA THR A 298 7.29 -5.52 0.37
C THR A 298 7.14 -4.09 0.90
N ALA A 299 5.91 -3.70 1.20
CA ALA A 299 5.60 -2.42 1.84
C ALA A 299 6.23 -2.31 3.24
N ALA A 300 6.23 -3.41 4.00
CA ALA A 300 6.88 -3.48 5.30
C ALA A 300 8.40 -3.37 5.18
N ASP A 301 9.01 -4.10 4.24
CA ASP A 301 10.45 -4.02 3.97
C ASP A 301 10.87 -2.58 3.58
N TYR A 302 10.11 -1.94 2.68
CA TYR A 302 10.32 -0.52 2.34
C TYR A 302 10.22 0.38 3.57
N ALA A 303 9.17 0.27 4.35
CA ALA A 303 8.94 1.14 5.50
C ALA A 303 9.95 0.95 6.63
N GLN A 304 10.61 -0.22 6.70
CA GLN A 304 11.71 -0.51 7.63
C GLN A 304 13.04 0.10 7.18
N ASN A 305 13.33 0.12 5.90
CA ASN A 305 14.58 0.62 5.37
C ASN A 305 14.41 1.26 3.99
N PRO A 306 13.82 2.48 3.91
CA PRO A 306 13.54 3.13 2.63
C PRO A 306 14.78 3.31 1.75
N GLY A 307 15.94 3.65 2.34
CA GLY A 307 17.18 3.97 1.62
C GLY A 307 17.84 2.79 0.92
N ASP A 308 17.66 1.57 1.45
CA ASP A 308 18.26 0.34 0.88
C ASP A 308 17.20 -0.60 0.29
N TYR A 309 15.97 -0.13 0.11
CA TYR A 309 14.89 -0.96 -0.38
C TYR A 309 15.08 -1.36 -1.85
N ASP A 310 15.02 -2.67 -2.09
CA ASP A 310 15.04 -3.27 -3.43
C ASP A 310 13.70 -4.00 -3.64
N ALA A 311 12.85 -3.44 -4.49
CA ALA A 311 11.49 -3.92 -4.71
C ALA A 311 11.46 -5.38 -5.23
N VAL A 312 12.35 -5.71 -6.16
CA VAL A 312 12.41 -7.05 -6.79
C VAL A 312 12.85 -8.10 -5.78
N LYS A 313 13.94 -7.83 -5.04
CA LYS A 313 14.40 -8.77 -3.99
C LYS A 313 13.37 -8.96 -2.89
N SER A 314 12.74 -7.87 -2.46
CA SER A 314 11.71 -7.91 -1.43
C SER A 314 10.51 -8.73 -1.90
N TRP A 315 10.09 -8.59 -3.16
CA TRP A 315 8.98 -9.35 -3.72
C TRP A 315 9.24 -10.86 -3.79
N HIS A 316 10.40 -11.28 -4.29
CA HIS A 316 10.79 -12.69 -4.28
C HIS A 316 10.86 -13.25 -2.87
N LYS A 317 11.45 -12.48 -1.92
CA LYS A 317 11.49 -12.86 -0.50
C LYS A 317 10.08 -13.01 0.07
N ALA A 318 9.20 -12.04 -0.17
CA ALA A 318 7.82 -12.05 0.33
C ALA A 318 7.06 -13.30 -0.14
N ILE A 319 7.12 -13.62 -1.42
CA ILE A 319 6.46 -14.81 -1.97
C ILE A 319 7.06 -16.09 -1.39
N LYS A 320 8.39 -16.15 -1.27
CA LYS A 320 9.07 -17.30 -0.66
C LYS A 320 8.65 -17.52 0.80
N ASP A 321 8.58 -16.46 1.59
CA ASP A 321 8.23 -16.55 3.01
C ASP A 321 6.76 -16.92 3.21
N LEU A 322 5.86 -16.39 2.37
CA LEU A 322 4.41 -16.64 2.46
C LEU A 322 3.99 -18.00 1.90
N TYR A 323 4.64 -18.48 0.85
CA TYR A 323 4.18 -19.66 0.07
C TYR A 323 5.14 -20.85 0.13
N GLY A 324 6.35 -20.71 0.69
CA GLY A 324 7.31 -21.81 0.87
C GLY A 324 7.59 -22.56 -0.43
N ASN A 325 7.25 -23.85 -0.47
CA ASN A 325 7.49 -24.70 -1.65
C ASN A 325 6.62 -24.31 -2.86
N LEU A 326 5.55 -23.54 -2.67
CA LEU A 326 4.71 -23.04 -3.76
C LEU A 326 5.25 -21.73 -4.35
N ALA A 327 6.28 -21.14 -3.78
CA ALA A 327 6.81 -19.86 -4.21
C ALA A 327 7.10 -19.79 -5.72
N PRO A 328 7.77 -20.78 -6.37
CA PRO A 328 8.01 -20.69 -7.81
C PRO A 328 6.73 -20.64 -8.66
N ALA A 329 5.69 -21.35 -8.23
CA ALA A 329 4.40 -21.33 -8.93
C ALA A 329 3.65 -20.00 -8.67
N MET A 330 3.72 -19.49 -7.45
CA MET A 330 3.10 -18.21 -7.10
C MET A 330 3.82 -17.03 -7.77
N GLU A 331 5.16 -17.03 -7.88
CA GLU A 331 5.92 -16.04 -8.63
C GLU A 331 5.49 -15.99 -10.10
N ASN A 332 5.41 -17.17 -10.76
CA ASN A 332 4.95 -17.24 -12.14
C ASN A 332 3.53 -16.69 -12.33
N PHE A 333 2.62 -16.94 -11.40
CA PHE A 333 1.26 -16.39 -11.45
C PHE A 333 1.23 -14.89 -11.12
N ALA A 334 1.87 -14.48 -10.04
CA ALA A 334 1.85 -13.10 -9.56
C ALA A 334 2.54 -12.12 -10.54
N ASP A 335 3.57 -12.57 -11.28
CA ASP A 335 4.22 -11.78 -12.35
C ASP A 335 3.22 -11.35 -13.44
N HIS A 336 2.13 -12.09 -13.64
CA HIS A 336 1.08 -11.76 -14.59
C HIS A 336 -0.07 -10.92 -14.01
N SER A 337 0.03 -10.44 -12.76
CA SER A 337 -1.01 -9.65 -12.12
C SER A 337 -0.43 -8.56 -11.19
N GLN A 338 0.38 -7.67 -11.75
CA GLN A 338 1.07 -6.59 -11.03
C GLN A 338 0.60 -5.21 -11.47
N HIS A 339 0.34 -5.05 -12.77
CA HIS A 339 0.11 -3.76 -13.41
C HIS A 339 -1.36 -3.36 -13.37
N MET A 340 -1.65 -2.25 -12.72
CA MET A 340 -3.00 -1.71 -12.57
C MET A 340 -3.16 -0.50 -13.49
N VAL A 341 -4.04 -0.61 -14.49
CA VAL A 341 -4.25 0.46 -15.49
C VAL A 341 -5.73 0.74 -15.68
N VAL A 342 -6.10 1.98 -15.43
CA VAL A 342 -7.38 2.58 -15.84
C VAL A 342 -7.10 3.96 -16.42
N SER A 343 -8.11 4.62 -16.98
CA SER A 343 -7.92 5.91 -17.68
C SER A 343 -7.28 7.03 -16.82
N TRP A 344 -7.37 6.94 -15.50
CA TRP A 344 -6.92 7.95 -14.55
C TRP A 344 -5.83 7.45 -13.57
N ALA A 345 -5.50 6.14 -13.61
CA ALA A 345 -4.49 5.54 -12.73
C ALA A 345 -3.64 4.53 -13.49
N VAL A 346 -2.33 4.57 -13.22
CA VAL A 346 -1.35 3.59 -13.68
C VAL A 346 -0.40 3.35 -12.50
N ILE A 347 -0.27 2.10 -12.05
CA ILE A 347 0.63 1.75 -10.94
C ILE A 347 1.04 0.27 -11.03
N GLY A 348 2.21 -0.04 -10.51
CA GLY A 348 2.80 -1.39 -10.46
C GLY A 348 3.64 -1.73 -11.71
N PRO A 349 4.57 -2.70 -11.57
CA PRO A 349 5.39 -3.17 -12.69
C PRO A 349 4.52 -3.76 -13.81
N GLU A 350 5.04 -3.78 -15.02
CA GLU A 350 4.35 -4.42 -16.14
C GLU A 350 4.31 -5.94 -15.99
N ASP A 351 3.16 -6.55 -16.35
CA ASP A 351 2.93 -7.99 -16.25
C ASP A 351 3.88 -8.83 -17.14
N GLY A 352 4.31 -10.00 -16.65
CA GLY A 352 4.92 -11.06 -17.42
C GLY A 352 6.28 -10.72 -18.05
N ALA A 353 7.17 -10.10 -17.30
CA ALA A 353 8.44 -9.56 -17.82
C ALA A 353 9.24 -10.58 -18.64
N ALA A 354 9.41 -11.81 -18.13
CA ALA A 354 10.18 -12.86 -18.82
C ALA A 354 9.48 -13.33 -20.11
N LEU A 355 8.19 -13.60 -20.05
CA LEU A 355 7.41 -14.05 -21.21
C LEU A 355 7.35 -12.95 -22.28
N ARG A 356 7.20 -11.68 -21.92
CA ARG A 356 7.19 -10.58 -22.90
C ARG A 356 8.45 -10.52 -23.76
N VAL A 357 9.61 -10.78 -23.17
CA VAL A 357 10.86 -10.85 -23.95
C VAL A 357 10.75 -11.92 -25.05
N LEU A 358 10.29 -13.12 -24.69
CA LEU A 358 10.13 -14.23 -25.65
C LEU A 358 9.09 -13.93 -26.73
N LEU A 359 7.98 -13.28 -26.35
CA LEU A 359 6.93 -12.87 -27.29
C LEU A 359 7.43 -11.83 -28.31
N ASN A 360 8.19 -10.85 -27.83
CA ASN A 360 8.82 -9.85 -28.71
C ASN A 360 9.84 -10.49 -29.66
N GLU A 361 10.69 -11.40 -29.17
CA GLU A 361 11.63 -12.14 -29.99
C GLU A 361 10.90 -12.96 -31.04
N TYR A 362 9.78 -13.62 -30.71
CA TYR A 362 8.99 -14.39 -31.68
C TYR A 362 8.50 -13.54 -32.86
N TRP A 363 8.03 -12.31 -32.58
CA TRP A 363 7.59 -11.41 -33.65
C TRP A 363 8.75 -10.81 -34.47
N GLN A 364 9.92 -10.70 -33.88
CA GLN A 364 11.15 -10.18 -34.53
C GLN A 364 12.00 -11.28 -35.23
N ALA A 365 11.43 -12.46 -35.48
CA ALA A 365 12.16 -13.55 -36.10
C ALA A 365 12.51 -13.24 -37.56
N ASP A 366 13.78 -13.45 -37.91
CA ASP A 366 14.38 -13.08 -39.23
C ASP A 366 14.16 -14.16 -40.32
N SER A 367 13.84 -15.37 -39.93
CA SER A 367 13.65 -16.51 -40.85
C SER A 367 12.59 -17.49 -40.31
N PRO A 368 12.03 -18.35 -41.19
CA PRO A 368 11.11 -19.40 -40.72
C PRO A 368 11.71 -20.34 -39.67
N ALA A 369 13.00 -20.70 -39.80
CA ALA A 369 13.69 -21.57 -38.86
C ALA A 369 13.89 -20.85 -37.49
N ASP A 370 14.26 -19.57 -37.52
CA ASP A 370 14.39 -18.75 -36.31
C ASP A 370 13.03 -18.58 -35.63
N LYS A 371 11.98 -18.32 -36.43
CA LYS A 371 10.60 -18.21 -35.89
C LYS A 371 10.14 -19.50 -35.22
N GLN A 372 10.43 -20.65 -35.79
CA GLN A 372 10.12 -21.94 -35.18
C GLN A 372 10.86 -22.12 -33.84
N SER A 373 12.16 -21.84 -33.80
CA SER A 373 12.95 -21.93 -32.55
C SER A 373 12.44 -21.00 -31.45
N LYS A 374 12.06 -19.76 -31.82
CA LYS A 374 11.47 -18.80 -30.86
C LYS A 374 10.08 -19.23 -30.43
N GLN A 375 9.25 -19.77 -31.32
CA GLN A 375 7.95 -20.35 -30.96
C GLN A 375 8.09 -21.47 -29.94
N GLU A 376 9.05 -22.36 -30.09
CA GLU A 376 9.31 -23.47 -29.16
C GLU A 376 9.59 -22.93 -27.73
N LYS A 377 10.36 -21.84 -27.62
CA LYS A 377 10.61 -21.17 -26.31
C LYS A 377 9.34 -20.57 -25.71
N VAL A 378 8.53 -19.90 -26.52
CA VAL A 378 7.23 -19.35 -26.07
C VAL A 378 6.31 -20.48 -25.58
N VAL A 379 6.20 -21.57 -26.34
CA VAL A 379 5.40 -22.75 -25.96
C VAL A 379 5.90 -23.36 -24.65
N GLN A 380 7.22 -23.47 -24.46
CA GLN A 380 7.81 -23.99 -23.22
C GLN A 380 7.44 -23.10 -22.02
N GLU A 381 7.55 -21.76 -22.15
CA GLU A 381 7.24 -20.84 -21.04
C GLU A 381 5.73 -20.82 -20.74
N LEU A 382 4.86 -20.81 -21.76
CA LEU A 382 3.41 -20.92 -21.55
C LEU A 382 3.03 -22.25 -20.88
N THR A 383 3.68 -23.36 -21.25
CA THR A 383 3.45 -24.69 -20.63
C THR A 383 3.92 -24.69 -19.15
N LYS A 384 5.07 -24.08 -18.87
CA LYS A 384 5.57 -23.94 -17.50
C LYS A 384 4.62 -23.11 -16.65
N LEU A 385 4.08 -22.03 -17.20
CA LEU A 385 3.09 -21.20 -16.54
C LEU A 385 1.81 -22.00 -16.24
N ASP A 386 1.26 -22.77 -17.20
CA ASP A 386 0.10 -23.61 -17.00
C ASP A 386 0.32 -24.67 -15.91
N ASN A 387 1.48 -25.32 -15.87
CA ASN A 387 1.86 -26.25 -14.80
C ASN A 387 1.92 -25.55 -13.42
N SER A 388 2.29 -24.28 -13.37
CA SER A 388 2.27 -23.49 -12.15
C SER A 388 0.84 -23.26 -11.67
N LEU A 389 -0.10 -22.96 -12.58
CA LEU A 389 -1.51 -22.84 -12.25
C LEU A 389 -2.10 -24.14 -11.67
N ASP A 390 -1.74 -25.30 -12.29
CA ASP A 390 -2.13 -26.62 -11.77
C ASP A 390 -1.62 -26.87 -10.35
N THR A 391 -0.40 -26.43 -10.06
CA THR A 391 0.22 -26.56 -8.73
C THR A 391 -0.52 -25.73 -7.71
N LEU A 392 -0.82 -24.47 -8.05
CA LEU A 392 -1.54 -23.55 -7.17
C LEU A 392 -2.97 -24.04 -6.89
N GLU A 393 -3.72 -24.44 -7.91
CA GLU A 393 -5.10 -24.97 -7.74
C GLU A 393 -5.18 -26.17 -6.80
N ARG A 394 -4.13 -27.03 -6.80
CA ARG A 394 -4.13 -28.24 -5.95
C ARG A 394 -3.62 -28.01 -4.55
N GLN A 395 -2.79 -27.00 -4.31
CA GLN A 395 -2.00 -26.90 -3.07
C GLN A 395 -2.19 -25.61 -2.28
N LEU A 396 -2.80 -24.56 -2.86
CA LEU A 396 -3.13 -23.36 -2.09
C LEU A 396 -4.15 -23.69 -1.00
N LEU A 397 -4.05 -22.96 0.10
CA LEU A 397 -5.08 -23.01 1.13
C LEU A 397 -6.42 -22.54 0.56
N PRO A 398 -7.56 -23.08 1.02
CA PRO A 398 -8.87 -22.73 0.47
C PRO A 398 -9.17 -21.24 0.40
N GLN A 399 -8.77 -20.49 1.43
CA GLN A 399 -8.95 -19.02 1.47
C GLN A 399 -8.09 -18.30 0.44
N GLN A 400 -6.85 -18.74 0.21
CA GLN A 400 -5.95 -18.18 -0.80
C GLN A 400 -6.47 -18.47 -2.21
N LEU A 401 -6.88 -19.74 -2.46
CA LEU A 401 -7.43 -20.14 -3.75
C LEU A 401 -8.71 -19.38 -4.08
N ALA A 402 -9.62 -19.21 -3.12
CA ALA A 402 -10.87 -18.48 -3.32
C ALA A 402 -10.63 -17.02 -3.76
N GLU A 403 -9.53 -16.40 -3.32
CA GLU A 403 -9.21 -15.02 -3.67
C GLU A 403 -8.60 -14.86 -5.08
N CYS A 404 -7.99 -15.91 -5.68
CA CYS A 404 -7.35 -15.84 -7.01
C CYS A 404 -7.95 -16.76 -8.08
N GLN A 405 -8.90 -17.60 -7.73
CA GLN A 405 -9.46 -18.60 -8.66
C GLN A 405 -9.99 -18.01 -9.99
N PRO A 406 -10.68 -16.85 -10.01
CA PRO A 406 -11.10 -16.24 -11.28
C PRO A 406 -9.94 -15.91 -12.21
N GLN A 407 -8.85 -15.36 -11.67
CA GLN A 407 -7.66 -14.97 -12.42
C GLN A 407 -6.84 -16.20 -12.86
N LEU A 408 -6.73 -17.24 -12.01
CA LEU A 408 -6.11 -18.51 -12.42
C LEU A 408 -6.85 -19.13 -13.61
N ALA A 409 -8.17 -19.19 -13.53
CA ALA A 409 -8.99 -19.73 -14.61
C ALA A 409 -8.88 -18.89 -15.90
N GLN A 410 -8.83 -17.57 -15.79
CA GLN A 410 -8.67 -16.67 -16.95
C GLN A 410 -7.30 -16.81 -17.59
N LEU A 411 -6.23 -16.87 -16.81
CA LEU A 411 -4.88 -17.05 -17.34
C LEU A 411 -4.76 -18.39 -18.09
N ARG A 412 -5.34 -19.45 -17.56
CA ARG A 412 -5.41 -20.75 -18.23
C ARG A 412 -6.15 -20.68 -19.60
N ARG A 413 -7.26 -19.94 -19.68
CA ARG A 413 -7.97 -19.70 -20.95
C ARG A 413 -7.08 -18.97 -21.94
N ILE A 414 -6.36 -17.94 -21.48
CA ILE A 414 -5.43 -17.17 -22.32
C ILE A 414 -4.31 -18.08 -22.84
N ILE A 415 -3.64 -18.83 -21.96
CA ILE A 415 -2.55 -19.75 -22.33
C ILE A 415 -3.04 -20.76 -23.37
N LYS A 416 -4.20 -21.37 -23.16
CA LYS A 416 -4.78 -22.32 -24.10
C LYS A 416 -5.00 -21.71 -25.46
N ALA A 417 -5.58 -20.51 -25.53
CA ALA A 417 -5.82 -19.81 -26.77
C ALA A 417 -4.51 -19.39 -27.47
N ASP A 418 -3.51 -18.94 -26.70
CA ASP A 418 -2.18 -18.60 -27.23
C ASP A 418 -1.50 -19.81 -27.87
N LEU A 419 -1.50 -20.96 -27.19
CA LEU A 419 -0.96 -22.22 -27.71
C LEU A 419 -1.69 -22.69 -29.00
N THR A 420 -3.01 -22.56 -29.02
CA THR A 420 -3.82 -22.90 -30.20
C THR A 420 -3.52 -21.94 -31.36
N GLY A 421 -3.42 -20.63 -31.09
CA GLY A 421 -3.11 -19.62 -32.09
C GLY A 421 -1.70 -19.80 -32.70
N LEU A 422 -0.70 -20.10 -31.85
CA LEU A 422 0.66 -20.45 -32.33
C LEU A 422 0.65 -21.67 -33.23
N ALA A 423 -0.11 -22.71 -32.92
CA ALA A 423 -0.22 -23.90 -33.76
C ALA A 423 -0.89 -23.57 -35.12
N VAL A 424 -1.90 -22.68 -35.14
CA VAL A 424 -2.53 -22.23 -36.41
C VAL A 424 -1.51 -21.47 -37.29
N LEU A 425 -0.74 -20.57 -36.69
CA LEU A 425 0.29 -19.81 -37.42
C LEU A 425 1.46 -20.72 -37.92
N ALA A 426 1.72 -21.82 -37.19
CA ALA A 426 2.67 -22.86 -37.64
C ALA A 426 2.14 -23.79 -38.76
N GLY A 427 0.87 -23.61 -39.18
CA GLY A 427 0.27 -24.34 -40.32
C GLY A 427 -0.83 -25.33 -39.93
N ASP A 428 -1.14 -25.55 -38.66
CA ASP A 428 -2.25 -26.41 -38.21
C ASP A 428 -3.60 -25.71 -38.38
N LYS A 429 -4.03 -25.59 -39.64
CA LYS A 429 -5.30 -24.90 -39.99
C LYS A 429 -6.55 -25.57 -39.37
N ALA A 430 -6.46 -26.83 -38.98
CA ALA A 430 -7.59 -27.53 -38.35
C ALA A 430 -7.98 -26.91 -36.99
N LYS A 431 -7.05 -26.23 -36.34
CA LYS A 431 -7.27 -25.54 -35.06
C LYS A 431 -7.88 -24.13 -35.16
N ALA A 432 -8.06 -23.58 -36.35
CA ALA A 432 -8.52 -22.20 -36.52
C ALA A 432 -9.89 -21.93 -35.89
N GLU A 433 -10.83 -22.88 -35.99
CA GLU A 433 -12.15 -22.75 -35.38
C GLU A 433 -12.09 -22.83 -33.85
N SER A 434 -11.28 -23.75 -33.30
CA SER A 434 -11.03 -23.84 -31.86
C SER A 434 -10.43 -22.55 -31.32
N PHE A 435 -9.46 -21.95 -32.03
CA PHE A 435 -8.88 -20.68 -31.65
C PHE A 435 -9.91 -19.54 -31.54
N LYS A 436 -10.83 -19.43 -32.52
CA LYS A 436 -11.91 -18.44 -32.50
C LYS A 436 -12.84 -18.62 -31.30
N GLN A 437 -13.18 -19.87 -30.97
CA GLN A 437 -14.02 -20.17 -29.79
C GLN A 437 -13.30 -19.83 -28.49
N GLU A 438 -12.03 -20.22 -28.36
CA GLU A 438 -11.20 -19.93 -27.18
C GLU A 438 -10.98 -18.41 -26.99
N LEU A 439 -10.72 -17.67 -28.07
CA LEU A 439 -10.63 -16.22 -28.02
C LEU A 439 -11.95 -15.55 -27.57
N ALA A 440 -13.09 -16.08 -28.05
CA ALA A 440 -14.40 -15.59 -27.62
C ALA A 440 -14.66 -15.85 -26.14
N GLU A 441 -14.25 -17.03 -25.64
CA GLU A 441 -14.34 -17.40 -24.24
C GLU A 441 -13.49 -16.50 -23.35
N VAL A 442 -12.23 -16.22 -23.74
CA VAL A 442 -11.35 -15.27 -23.04
C VAL A 442 -12.02 -13.89 -22.94
N LYS A 443 -12.53 -13.35 -24.07
CA LYS A 443 -13.21 -12.07 -24.12
C LYS A 443 -14.45 -11.99 -23.22
N ALA A 444 -15.20 -13.09 -23.14
CA ALA A 444 -16.39 -13.15 -22.29
C ALA A 444 -16.08 -13.01 -20.79
N HIS A 445 -14.90 -13.43 -20.36
CA HIS A 445 -14.47 -13.40 -18.96
C HIS A 445 -13.62 -12.17 -18.58
N ASP A 446 -13.16 -11.35 -19.55
CA ASP A 446 -12.36 -10.14 -19.28
C ASP A 446 -13.06 -9.15 -18.30
N LYS A 447 -14.39 -9.18 -18.21
CA LYS A 447 -15.14 -8.31 -17.28
C LYS A 447 -15.07 -8.74 -15.81
N THR A 448 -14.76 -10.02 -15.58
CA THR A 448 -14.78 -10.61 -14.24
C THR A 448 -13.41 -11.03 -13.74
N ALA A 449 -12.46 -11.19 -14.64
CA ALA A 449 -11.08 -11.53 -14.33
C ALA A 449 -10.13 -10.93 -15.36
N LEU A 450 -9.32 -9.98 -14.94
CA LEU A 450 -8.24 -9.37 -15.73
C LEU A 450 -6.90 -9.93 -15.25
N ILE A 451 -6.06 -10.34 -16.20
CA ILE A 451 -4.74 -10.85 -15.92
C ILE A 451 -3.88 -10.80 -17.19
N SER A 452 -2.59 -10.48 -17.02
CA SER A 452 -1.59 -10.50 -18.11
C SER A 452 -1.95 -9.60 -19.30
N GLU A 453 -2.61 -8.45 -19.03
CA GLU A 453 -3.16 -7.59 -20.10
C GLU A 453 -2.07 -7.04 -21.01
N THR A 454 -0.88 -6.76 -20.48
CA THR A 454 0.28 -6.25 -21.22
C THR A 454 1.22 -7.36 -21.73
N CYS A 455 0.89 -8.63 -21.49
CA CYS A 455 1.71 -9.78 -21.87
C CYS A 455 0.90 -10.83 -22.66
N ALA A 456 0.55 -11.96 -22.07
CA ALA A 456 -0.12 -13.07 -22.78
C ALA A 456 -1.47 -12.65 -23.38
N ARG A 457 -2.28 -11.84 -22.67
CA ARG A 457 -3.54 -11.33 -23.20
C ARG A 457 -3.37 -10.36 -24.39
N ALA A 458 -2.31 -9.55 -24.38
CA ALA A 458 -1.93 -8.73 -25.54
C ALA A 458 -1.49 -9.59 -26.73
N PHE A 459 -0.65 -10.58 -26.46
CA PHE A 459 -0.17 -11.53 -27.46
C PHE A 459 -1.32 -12.28 -28.14
N LEU A 460 -2.34 -12.69 -27.40
CA LEU A 460 -3.54 -13.32 -27.94
C LEU A 460 -4.27 -12.40 -28.95
N ASN A 461 -4.30 -11.10 -28.72
CA ASN A 461 -4.87 -10.13 -29.67
C ASN A 461 -4.02 -10.00 -30.94
N GLU A 462 -2.70 -10.03 -30.80
CA GLU A 462 -1.77 -10.02 -31.95
C GLU A 462 -1.93 -11.28 -32.81
N LEU A 463 -1.98 -12.47 -32.17
CA LEU A 463 -2.27 -13.73 -32.87
C LEU A 463 -3.59 -13.66 -33.63
N ALA A 464 -4.65 -13.11 -33.02
CA ALA A 464 -5.95 -12.95 -33.67
C ALA A 464 -5.91 -11.99 -34.87
N GLY A 465 -5.03 -11.01 -34.86
CA GLY A 465 -4.79 -10.12 -36.01
C GLY A 465 -4.13 -10.82 -37.21
N HIS A 466 -3.36 -11.87 -36.96
CA HIS A 466 -2.62 -12.65 -37.99
C HIS A 466 -3.39 -13.90 -38.47
N ILE A 467 -4.36 -14.39 -37.71
CA ILE A 467 -5.20 -15.55 -38.05
C ILE A 467 -6.49 -15.03 -38.72
N LYS A 468 -6.66 -15.34 -40.00
CA LYS A 468 -7.83 -14.91 -40.81
C LYS A 468 -8.96 -15.94 -40.75
#